data_44835215099ba2f904ed150c28f98b96
#
_entry.id   44835215099ba2f904ed150c28f98b96
#
_cell.length_a   1.000
_cell.length_b   1.000
_cell.length_c   1.000
_cell.angle_alpha   90.00
_cell.angle_beta   90.00
_cell.angle_gamma   90.00
#
_symmetry.space_group_name_H-M   'P 1'
#
loop_
_entity.id
_entity.type
_entity.pdbx_description
1 polymer ?
#
loop_
_entity_poly.entity_id
_entity_poly.type
_entity_poly.pdbx_seq_one_letter_code
_entity_poly.pdbx_strand_id
1 'polypeptide(L)'
;MERMERARIGVLAGAMALTLSACGGDTGTGAAEAGAQDDTITVGFSQVGSESGWRAANTTSIQGALTQENGFDLKFSDAQQKQENQIQALRSYIAQGVDVIAFSPVVETGWDSVLEEAKAADIPVVLTDRAVDSEDDSLYVSFIGSDFVEEGKRAGAWVSEELGTEPINVVELQGTTGSAPAIDRKEGFETAIEDNSNITVVASQTGNFTRTEGKQVMEGFLQSEEDIDVVYAHNDDMGLGAIEAIEAAGLVPGEDIKIVTIDAVKDGMQALADGEISYIVECNPLLGPDLAEIIKNVVAGEEVEKRIVVEDAAFTQEEAKKVLADREY
;
A
#
# COMPACT_ATOMS: atom_id res chain seq x y z
N MET A 1 -36.38 -34.94 -51.29
CA MET A 1 -37.69 -34.33 -51.61
C MET A 1 -37.58 -32.89 -51.26
N GLU A 2 -37.34 -32.16 -52.27
CA GLU A 2 -38.19 -31.16 -52.99
C GLU A 2 -38.32 -29.84 -52.19
N ARG A 3 -38.11 -28.68 -52.71
CA ARG A 3 -37.76 -28.04 -54.01
C ARG A 3 -37.55 -26.55 -53.65
N MET A 4 -36.48 -26.06 -54.06
CA MET A 4 -36.26 -24.87 -54.91
C MET A 4 -37.54 -24.12 -55.34
N GLU A 5 -37.53 -22.80 -55.18
CA GLU A 5 -37.94 -21.89 -56.25
C GLU A 5 -37.26 -20.50 -56.14
N ARG A 6 -36.81 -20.04 -57.31
CA ARG A 6 -36.17 -18.75 -57.62
C ARG A 6 -37.20 -17.82 -58.31
N ALA A 7 -37.12 -16.52 -58.08
CA ALA A 7 -37.48 -15.48 -59.05
C ALA A 7 -36.93 -14.15 -58.59
N ARG A 8 -36.04 -13.48 -59.17
CA ARG A 8 -35.78 -12.76 -60.42
C ARG A 8 -36.46 -11.39 -60.51
N ILE A 9 -35.62 -10.35 -60.46
CA ILE A 9 -35.39 -9.20 -61.38
C ILE A 9 -36.42 -8.05 -61.33
N GLY A 10 -35.85 -6.83 -61.16
CA GLY A 10 -36.45 -5.55 -61.48
C GLY A 10 -35.44 -4.40 -61.41
N VAL A 11 -34.76 -4.18 -62.54
CA VAL A 11 -33.92 -3.01 -62.79
C VAL A 11 -34.83 -1.88 -63.31
N LEU A 12 -34.71 -0.66 -62.76
CA LEU A 12 -35.15 0.55 -63.47
C LEU A 12 -34.17 1.67 -63.19
N ALA A 13 -33.51 2.08 -64.26
CA ALA A 13 -32.67 3.26 -64.36
C ALA A 13 -33.53 4.50 -64.64
N GLY A 14 -33.16 5.64 -64.08
CA GLY A 14 -33.78 6.93 -64.34
C GLY A 14 -32.77 8.04 -64.11
N ALA A 15 -32.49 8.72 -65.21
CA ALA A 15 -31.39 9.70 -65.36
C ALA A 15 -31.81 11.13 -64.98
N MET A 16 -30.82 11.89 -64.53
CA MET A 16 -30.49 13.26 -64.94
C MET A 16 -31.43 14.42 -64.58
N ALA A 17 -30.92 15.33 -63.75
CA ALA A 17 -31.00 16.78 -64.02
C ALA A 17 -29.95 17.53 -63.21
N LEU A 18 -28.96 18.10 -63.91
CA LEU A 18 -28.06 19.15 -63.45
C LEU A 18 -28.81 20.49 -63.37
N THR A 19 -28.72 21.18 -62.25
CA THR A 19 -28.89 22.64 -62.20
C THR A 19 -27.71 23.27 -61.46
N LEU A 20 -26.86 23.96 -62.21
CA LEU A 20 -25.93 24.95 -61.69
C LEU A 20 -26.75 26.18 -61.24
N SER A 21 -26.50 26.66 -60.04
CA SER A 21 -26.71 28.05 -59.63
C SER A 21 -25.52 28.50 -58.82
N ALA A 22 -24.88 29.54 -59.35
CA ALA A 22 -23.71 30.18 -58.75
C ALA A 22 -24.14 31.35 -57.84
N CYS A 23 -23.23 31.72 -56.99
CA CYS A 23 -23.03 32.97 -56.24
C CYS A 23 -23.72 33.11 -54.87
N GLY A 24 -22.85 33.29 -53.89
CA GLY A 24 -23.12 33.90 -52.59
C GLY A 24 -22.03 33.52 -51.57
N GLY A 25 -20.95 34.35 -51.55
CA GLY A 25 -19.89 34.13 -50.57
C GLY A 25 -20.38 34.43 -49.14
N ASP A 26 -20.05 33.54 -48.23
CA ASP A 26 -19.87 33.91 -46.84
C ASP A 26 -18.71 33.08 -46.28
N THR A 27 -17.66 33.79 -45.88
CA THR A 27 -16.48 33.23 -45.23
C THR A 27 -16.80 32.88 -43.81
N GLY A 28 -17.46 31.76 -43.61
CA GLY A 28 -17.56 31.12 -42.30
C GLY A 28 -16.29 30.28 -42.08
N THR A 29 -15.34 30.81 -41.36
CA THR A 29 -14.25 30.03 -40.76
C THR A 29 -14.89 29.03 -39.81
N GLY A 30 -15.16 27.84 -40.29
CA GLY A 30 -15.39 26.69 -39.43
C GLY A 30 -14.07 26.43 -38.64
N ALA A 31 -14.00 26.98 -37.46
CA ALA A 31 -13.06 26.46 -36.47
C ALA A 31 -13.45 24.98 -36.29
N ALA A 32 -12.59 24.09 -36.71
CA ALA A 32 -12.61 22.74 -36.24
C ALA A 32 -12.55 22.86 -34.70
N GLU A 33 -13.59 22.48 -34.00
CA GLU A 33 -13.47 22.19 -32.60
C GLU A 33 -12.36 21.14 -32.52
N ALA A 34 -11.18 21.60 -32.06
CA ALA A 34 -10.18 20.69 -31.53
C ALA A 34 -10.93 19.92 -30.45
N GLY A 35 -11.17 18.64 -30.68
CA GLY A 35 -11.73 17.76 -29.66
C GLY A 35 -10.95 18.01 -28.40
N ALA A 36 -11.63 18.32 -27.31
CA ALA A 36 -11.02 18.37 -26.00
C ALA A 36 -10.28 17.03 -25.85
N GLN A 37 -8.96 17.11 -25.84
CA GLN A 37 -8.13 15.97 -25.46
C GLN A 37 -8.63 15.64 -24.06
N ASP A 38 -9.04 14.42 -23.84
CA ASP A 38 -9.44 13.96 -22.52
C ASP A 38 -8.16 13.93 -21.70
N ASP A 39 -7.92 15.00 -20.92
CA ASP A 39 -6.72 15.16 -20.11
C ASP A 39 -6.73 14.21 -18.88
N THR A 40 -7.59 13.19 -18.91
CA THR A 40 -7.74 12.21 -17.84
C THR A 40 -6.58 11.22 -17.84
N ILE A 41 -5.85 11.14 -16.74
CA ILE A 41 -4.74 10.21 -16.57
C ILE A 41 -5.28 8.83 -16.17
N THR A 42 -5.01 7.81 -16.98
CA THR A 42 -5.37 6.42 -16.67
C THR A 42 -4.30 5.79 -15.79
N VAL A 43 -4.65 5.44 -14.55
CA VAL A 43 -3.74 4.85 -13.57
C VAL A 43 -4.11 3.39 -13.31
N GLY A 44 -3.18 2.47 -13.54
CA GLY A 44 -3.28 1.09 -13.06
C GLY A 44 -2.72 0.99 -11.64
N PHE A 45 -3.56 0.72 -10.64
CA PHE A 45 -3.11 0.55 -9.26
C PHE A 45 -3.34 -0.88 -8.75
N SER A 46 -2.28 -1.55 -8.27
CA SER A 46 -2.39 -2.86 -7.63
C SER A 46 -2.05 -2.79 -6.14
N GLN A 47 -3.08 -3.01 -5.31
CA GLN A 47 -2.95 -3.08 -3.87
C GLN A 47 -2.51 -4.47 -3.43
N VAL A 48 -1.80 -4.55 -2.28
CA VAL A 48 -1.38 -5.81 -1.64
C VAL A 48 -2.57 -6.72 -1.32
N GLY A 49 -3.56 -6.16 -0.63
CA GLY A 49 -4.72 -6.87 -0.11
C GLY A 49 -5.58 -5.96 0.76
N SER A 50 -6.21 -6.56 1.75
CA SER A 50 -7.01 -5.88 2.77
C SER A 50 -6.76 -6.50 4.16
N GLU A 51 -5.48 -6.78 4.44
CA GLU A 51 -5.02 -7.59 5.57
C GLU A 51 -5.12 -6.89 6.93
N SER A 52 -5.16 -5.55 6.93
CA SER A 52 -5.10 -4.74 8.16
C SER A 52 -5.94 -3.47 8.08
N GLY A 53 -6.20 -2.84 9.22
CA GLY A 53 -6.82 -1.52 9.31
C GLY A 53 -6.00 -0.45 8.56
N TRP A 54 -4.67 -0.51 8.68
CA TRP A 54 -3.75 0.35 7.94
C TRP A 54 -3.94 0.23 6.42
N ARG A 55 -3.98 -1.01 5.91
CA ARG A 55 -4.17 -1.26 4.47
C ARG A 55 -5.51 -0.74 3.96
N ALA A 56 -6.57 -0.88 4.75
CA ALA A 56 -7.89 -0.35 4.42
C ALA A 56 -7.88 1.20 4.33
N ALA A 57 -7.21 1.86 5.26
CA ALA A 57 -7.04 3.32 5.26
C ALA A 57 -6.20 3.79 4.06
N ASN A 58 -5.08 3.10 3.76
CA ASN A 58 -4.24 3.39 2.59
C ASN A 58 -5.04 3.24 1.27
N THR A 59 -5.80 2.17 1.12
CA THR A 59 -6.67 1.96 -0.04
C THR A 59 -7.69 3.10 -0.19
N THR A 60 -8.33 3.49 0.91
CA THR A 60 -9.30 4.60 0.93
C THR A 60 -8.65 5.92 0.51
N SER A 61 -7.45 6.22 1.04
CA SER A 61 -6.69 7.42 0.68
C SER A 61 -6.36 7.46 -0.82
N ILE A 62 -5.85 6.36 -1.37
CA ILE A 62 -5.47 6.27 -2.79
C ILE A 62 -6.70 6.40 -3.70
N GLN A 63 -7.77 5.65 -3.42
CA GLN A 63 -9.00 5.72 -4.20
C GLN A 63 -9.68 7.10 -4.10
N GLY A 64 -9.58 7.74 -2.93
CA GLY A 64 -10.11 9.10 -2.71
C GLY A 64 -9.32 10.18 -3.46
N ALA A 65 -8.02 9.99 -3.67
CA ALA A 65 -7.18 10.93 -4.41
C ALA A 65 -7.25 10.71 -5.93
N LEU A 66 -7.28 9.46 -6.40
CA LEU A 66 -7.25 9.11 -7.83
C LEU A 66 -8.68 9.01 -8.42
N THR A 67 -9.47 10.09 -8.31
CA THR A 67 -10.84 10.16 -8.82
C THR A 67 -10.94 10.88 -10.15
N GLN A 68 -12.05 10.70 -10.85
CA GLN A 68 -12.34 11.44 -12.09
C GLN A 68 -12.42 12.97 -11.85
N GLU A 69 -12.91 13.40 -10.69
CA GLU A 69 -12.94 14.82 -10.32
C GLU A 69 -11.54 15.42 -10.20
N ASN A 70 -10.56 14.60 -9.82
CA ASN A 70 -9.16 14.98 -9.72
C ASN A 70 -8.37 14.77 -11.03
N GLY A 71 -9.04 14.31 -12.11
CA GLY A 71 -8.44 14.09 -13.43
C GLY A 71 -7.89 12.68 -13.63
N PHE A 72 -8.35 11.67 -12.91
CA PHE A 72 -7.85 10.30 -13.02
C PHE A 72 -8.93 9.29 -13.42
N ASP A 73 -8.55 8.29 -14.21
CA ASP A 73 -9.31 7.06 -14.45
C ASP A 73 -8.57 5.88 -13.79
N LEU A 74 -8.96 5.56 -12.56
CA LEU A 74 -8.30 4.54 -11.75
C LEU A 74 -8.76 3.13 -12.13
N LYS A 75 -7.81 2.28 -12.53
CA LYS A 75 -7.99 0.83 -12.71
C LYS A 75 -7.41 0.12 -11.48
N PHE A 76 -8.24 -0.12 -10.48
CA PHE A 76 -7.84 -0.70 -9.20
C PHE A 76 -7.92 -2.23 -9.22
N SER A 77 -6.93 -2.89 -8.62
CA SER A 77 -6.98 -4.33 -8.31
C SER A 77 -6.47 -4.61 -6.91
N ASP A 78 -7.05 -5.60 -6.25
CA ASP A 78 -6.62 -6.17 -4.98
C ASP A 78 -5.96 -7.53 -5.25
N ALA A 79 -4.70 -7.69 -4.83
CA ALA A 79 -3.93 -8.90 -5.07
C ALA A 79 -4.22 -10.03 -4.09
N GLN A 80 -4.98 -9.79 -3.03
CA GLN A 80 -5.28 -10.77 -1.99
C GLN A 80 -4.02 -11.39 -1.38
N GLN A 81 -3.01 -10.55 -1.15
CA GLN A 81 -1.69 -10.91 -0.63
C GLN A 81 -0.92 -11.93 -1.49
N LYS A 82 -1.18 -11.97 -2.79
CA LYS A 82 -0.53 -12.89 -3.73
C LYS A 82 0.23 -12.14 -4.81
N GLN A 83 1.54 -12.33 -4.84
CA GLN A 83 2.41 -11.70 -5.83
C GLN A 83 2.00 -12.05 -7.27
N GLU A 84 1.59 -13.30 -7.53
CA GLU A 84 1.14 -13.71 -8.85
C GLU A 84 -0.08 -12.92 -9.35
N ASN A 85 -0.99 -12.52 -8.45
CA ASN A 85 -2.13 -11.68 -8.79
C ASN A 85 -1.69 -10.27 -9.16
N GLN A 86 -0.70 -9.70 -8.42
CA GLN A 86 -0.13 -8.39 -8.77
C GLN A 86 0.56 -8.42 -10.13
N ILE A 87 1.40 -9.43 -10.39
CA ILE A 87 2.08 -9.58 -11.69
C ILE A 87 1.05 -9.66 -12.83
N GLN A 88 -0.04 -10.40 -12.65
CA GLN A 88 -1.13 -10.47 -13.63
C GLN A 88 -1.82 -9.12 -13.82
N ALA A 89 -2.07 -8.37 -12.73
CA ALA A 89 -2.65 -7.04 -12.79
C ALA A 89 -1.76 -6.05 -13.54
N LEU A 90 -0.46 -6.01 -13.22
CA LEU A 90 0.51 -5.15 -13.91
C LEU A 90 0.56 -5.45 -15.42
N ARG A 91 0.63 -6.73 -15.81
CA ARG A 91 0.56 -7.13 -17.22
C ARG A 91 -0.74 -6.74 -17.89
N SER A 92 -1.87 -6.81 -17.17
CA SER A 92 -3.15 -6.32 -17.67
C SER A 92 -3.15 -4.81 -17.91
N TYR A 93 -2.54 -4.03 -17.02
CA TYR A 93 -2.40 -2.58 -17.17
C TYR A 93 -1.50 -2.23 -18.35
N ILE A 94 -0.36 -2.95 -18.50
CA ILE A 94 0.53 -2.80 -19.67
C ILE A 94 -0.25 -3.07 -20.98
N ALA A 95 -1.01 -4.14 -21.04
CA ALA A 95 -1.81 -4.49 -22.21
C ALA A 95 -2.93 -3.49 -22.52
N GLN A 96 -3.44 -2.79 -21.51
CA GLN A 96 -4.45 -1.73 -21.65
C GLN A 96 -3.82 -0.40 -22.08
N GLY A 97 -2.50 -0.24 -21.96
CA GLY A 97 -1.79 0.99 -22.27
C GLY A 97 -2.18 2.12 -21.31
N VAL A 98 -2.16 1.85 -20.01
CA VAL A 98 -2.39 2.89 -18.98
C VAL A 98 -1.26 3.90 -19.01
N ASP A 99 -1.50 5.13 -18.57
CA ASP A 99 -0.49 6.21 -18.58
C ASP A 99 0.57 6.01 -17.49
N VAL A 100 0.18 5.43 -16.33
CA VAL A 100 1.08 5.13 -15.20
C VAL A 100 0.60 3.85 -14.51
N ILE A 101 1.55 3.04 -14.05
CA ILE A 101 1.31 1.95 -13.10
C ILE A 101 1.81 2.39 -11.73
N ALA A 102 0.98 2.23 -10.69
CA ALA A 102 1.42 2.36 -9.30
C ALA A 102 1.07 1.09 -8.53
N PHE A 103 1.90 0.67 -7.59
CA PHE A 103 1.58 -0.49 -6.77
C PHE A 103 2.40 -0.54 -5.47
N SER A 104 1.87 -1.27 -4.48
CA SER A 104 2.56 -1.64 -3.26
C SER A 104 2.91 -3.13 -3.34
N PRO A 105 4.19 -3.52 -3.44
CA PRO A 105 4.58 -4.92 -3.63
C PRO A 105 4.21 -5.82 -2.43
N VAL A 106 3.72 -7.04 -2.69
CA VAL A 106 3.48 -8.03 -1.62
C VAL A 106 4.80 -8.45 -0.96
N VAL A 107 5.83 -8.70 -1.77
CA VAL A 107 7.20 -9.04 -1.35
C VAL A 107 8.20 -8.21 -2.17
N GLU A 108 9.46 -8.12 -1.75
CA GLU A 108 10.45 -7.26 -2.41
C GLU A 108 10.98 -7.84 -3.72
N THR A 109 11.10 -9.15 -3.84
CA THR A 109 11.81 -9.80 -4.96
C THR A 109 10.88 -10.31 -6.06
N GLY A 110 11.46 -10.55 -7.26
CA GLY A 110 10.76 -11.21 -8.37
C GLY A 110 9.94 -10.28 -9.27
N TRP A 111 10.25 -8.98 -9.27
CA TRP A 111 9.52 -7.95 -10.02
C TRP A 111 10.17 -7.57 -11.34
N ASP A 112 11.48 -7.75 -11.51
CA ASP A 112 12.26 -7.23 -12.63
C ASP A 112 11.62 -7.51 -13.99
N SER A 113 11.18 -8.77 -14.22
CA SER A 113 10.58 -9.14 -15.51
C SER A 113 9.35 -8.31 -15.89
N VAL A 114 8.40 -8.11 -14.95
CA VAL A 114 7.20 -7.34 -15.26
C VAL A 114 7.46 -5.84 -15.30
N LEU A 115 8.44 -5.36 -14.53
CA LEU A 115 8.87 -3.96 -14.57
C LEU A 115 9.63 -3.65 -15.89
N GLU A 116 10.45 -4.59 -16.40
CA GLU A 116 11.04 -4.51 -17.73
C GLU A 116 9.96 -4.49 -18.84
N GLU A 117 8.88 -5.29 -18.69
CA GLU A 117 7.74 -5.26 -19.61
C GLU A 117 7.05 -3.86 -19.61
N ALA A 118 6.86 -3.24 -18.44
CA ALA A 118 6.30 -1.88 -18.33
C ALA A 118 7.23 -0.84 -18.98
N LYS A 119 8.54 -0.89 -18.67
CA LYS A 119 9.57 -0.03 -19.25
C LYS A 119 9.64 -0.15 -20.78
N ALA A 120 9.55 -1.38 -21.32
CA ALA A 120 9.54 -1.61 -22.77
C ALA A 120 8.26 -1.10 -23.46
N ALA A 121 7.19 -0.90 -22.73
CA ALA A 121 5.94 -0.29 -23.18
C ALA A 121 5.89 1.24 -22.96
N ASP A 122 6.99 1.85 -22.51
CA ASP A 122 7.09 3.25 -22.12
C ASP A 122 6.06 3.67 -21.03
N ILE A 123 5.67 2.75 -20.16
CA ILE A 123 4.75 3.01 -19.04
C ILE A 123 5.57 3.20 -17.75
N PRO A 124 5.60 4.40 -17.16
CA PRO A 124 6.30 4.66 -15.91
C PRO A 124 5.64 3.91 -14.74
N VAL A 125 6.48 3.49 -13.79
CA VAL A 125 6.05 2.79 -12.58
C VAL A 125 6.37 3.63 -11.35
N VAL A 126 5.41 3.81 -10.45
CA VAL A 126 5.58 4.44 -9.13
C VAL A 126 5.33 3.39 -8.04
N LEU A 127 6.28 3.25 -7.14
CA LEU A 127 6.13 2.38 -5.96
C LEU A 127 5.53 3.18 -4.80
N THR A 128 4.64 2.57 -4.05
CA THR A 128 4.02 3.19 -2.87
C THR A 128 4.06 2.24 -1.69
N ASP A 129 4.29 2.78 -0.48
CA ASP A 129 4.38 2.03 0.77
C ASP A 129 5.59 1.07 0.79
N ARG A 130 5.59 0.03 -0.03
CA ARG A 130 6.63 -1.00 -0.08
C ARG A 130 7.55 -0.82 -1.28
N ALA A 131 8.85 -1.08 -1.09
CA ALA A 131 9.84 -1.08 -2.15
C ALA A 131 10.01 -2.47 -2.79
N VAL A 132 10.71 -2.50 -3.93
CA VAL A 132 11.21 -3.71 -4.56
C VAL A 132 12.72 -3.80 -4.37
N ASP A 133 13.24 -5.03 -4.26
CA ASP A 133 14.66 -5.33 -4.31
C ASP A 133 15.05 -5.64 -5.77
N SER A 134 15.64 -4.66 -6.44
CA SER A 134 16.12 -4.76 -7.82
C SER A 134 17.47 -4.06 -7.96
N GLU A 135 18.39 -4.68 -8.72
CA GLU A 135 19.68 -4.07 -9.05
C GLU A 135 19.55 -2.94 -10.10
N ASP A 136 18.45 -2.91 -10.87
CA ASP A 136 18.14 -1.85 -11.84
C ASP A 136 17.11 -0.87 -11.29
N ASP A 137 17.57 0.19 -10.65
CA ASP A 137 16.74 1.26 -10.10
C ASP A 137 15.99 2.07 -11.17
N SER A 138 16.33 1.90 -12.46
CA SER A 138 15.63 2.54 -13.58
C SER A 138 14.29 1.84 -13.95
N LEU A 139 13.94 0.75 -13.28
CA LEU A 139 12.68 0.01 -13.50
C LEU A 139 11.45 0.70 -12.88
N TYR A 140 11.65 1.66 -12.01
CA TYR A 140 10.58 2.54 -11.51
C TYR A 140 11.06 3.98 -11.43
N VAL A 141 10.15 4.94 -11.49
CA VAL A 141 10.51 6.36 -11.55
C VAL A 141 10.61 7.00 -10.18
N SER A 142 9.75 6.59 -9.23
CA SER A 142 9.69 7.13 -7.86
C SER A 142 9.15 6.08 -6.89
N PHE A 143 9.50 6.24 -5.63
CA PHE A 143 8.95 5.53 -4.47
C PHE A 143 8.47 6.57 -3.44
N ILE A 144 7.29 6.33 -2.84
CA ILE A 144 6.80 7.06 -1.68
C ILE A 144 6.37 6.09 -0.58
N GLY A 145 6.86 6.29 0.64
CA GLY A 145 6.53 5.47 1.81
C GLY A 145 7.34 5.87 3.03
N SER A 146 7.09 5.21 4.14
CA SER A 146 7.78 5.39 5.41
C SER A 146 9.21 4.80 5.39
N ASP A 147 10.01 5.14 6.39
CA ASP A 147 11.32 4.52 6.65
C ASP A 147 11.14 3.38 7.68
N PHE A 148 10.93 2.18 7.18
CA PHE A 148 10.66 1.01 8.02
C PHE A 148 11.82 0.63 8.93
N VAL A 149 13.06 0.89 8.52
CA VAL A 149 14.23 0.69 9.39
C VAL A 149 14.18 1.66 10.57
N GLU A 150 13.84 2.92 10.31
CA GLU A 150 13.71 3.94 11.36
C GLU A 150 12.52 3.64 12.30
N GLU A 151 11.40 3.13 11.76
CA GLU A 151 10.27 2.68 12.59
C GLU A 151 10.69 1.57 13.56
N GLY A 152 11.38 0.54 13.07
CA GLY A 152 11.92 -0.53 13.89
C GLY A 152 12.92 -0.03 14.94
N LYS A 153 13.80 0.90 14.57
CA LYS A 153 14.75 1.53 15.51
C LYS A 153 14.05 2.28 16.63
N ARG A 154 13.01 3.05 16.33
CA ARG A 154 12.24 3.77 17.36
C ARG A 154 11.55 2.82 18.33
N ALA A 155 11.00 1.72 17.82
CA ALA A 155 10.39 0.68 18.64
C ALA A 155 11.41 0.03 19.58
N GLY A 156 12.58 -0.38 19.06
CA GLY A 156 13.66 -0.98 19.84
C GLY A 156 14.31 0.00 20.83
N ALA A 157 14.47 1.27 20.43
CA ALA A 157 15.00 2.31 21.31
C ALA A 157 14.10 2.52 22.53
N TRP A 158 12.76 2.57 22.32
CA TRP A 158 11.81 2.67 23.44
C TRP A 158 11.94 1.48 24.40
N VAL A 159 12.04 0.25 23.90
CA VAL A 159 12.22 -0.94 24.74
C VAL A 159 13.52 -0.84 25.52
N SER A 160 14.60 -0.40 24.88
CA SER A 160 15.92 -0.29 25.48
C SER A 160 15.99 0.79 26.56
N GLU A 161 15.36 1.95 26.32
CA GLU A 161 15.39 3.10 27.22
C GLU A 161 14.47 2.95 28.43
N GLU A 162 13.25 2.45 28.20
CA GLU A 162 12.22 2.38 29.24
C GLU A 162 12.27 1.10 30.08
N LEU A 163 12.74 -0.02 29.50
CA LEU A 163 12.68 -1.33 30.15
C LEU A 163 14.06 -1.98 30.33
N GLY A 164 15.05 -1.62 29.56
CA GLY A 164 16.29 -2.35 29.37
C GLY A 164 17.31 -2.31 30.54
N THR A 165 16.91 -1.94 31.76
CA THR A 165 17.78 -1.99 32.95
C THR A 165 17.84 -3.35 33.63
N GLU A 166 16.83 -4.21 33.40
CA GLU A 166 16.73 -5.58 33.88
C GLU A 166 16.67 -6.55 32.68
N PRO A 167 16.85 -7.86 32.86
CA PRO A 167 16.67 -8.83 31.79
C PRO A 167 15.26 -8.75 31.18
N ILE A 168 15.15 -8.65 29.86
CA ILE A 168 13.92 -8.51 29.10
C ILE A 168 13.86 -9.58 28.01
N ASN A 169 12.82 -10.39 28.03
CA ASN A 169 12.48 -11.36 26.99
C ASN A 169 11.46 -10.77 26.04
N VAL A 170 11.84 -10.58 24.79
CA VAL A 170 10.98 -10.06 23.72
C VAL A 170 10.50 -11.21 22.85
N VAL A 171 9.21 -11.25 22.54
CA VAL A 171 8.67 -12.05 21.43
C VAL A 171 8.29 -11.13 20.28
N GLU A 172 8.58 -11.56 19.04
CA GLU A 172 8.38 -10.75 17.84
C GLU A 172 7.28 -11.35 16.95
N LEU A 173 6.25 -10.56 16.67
CA LEU A 173 5.21 -10.84 15.68
C LEU A 173 5.57 -10.14 14.37
N GLN A 174 6.14 -10.89 13.43
CA GLN A 174 6.58 -10.35 12.14
C GLN A 174 5.43 -10.18 11.16
N GLY A 175 5.59 -9.25 10.23
CA GLY A 175 4.73 -9.11 9.07
C GLY A 175 4.89 -10.24 8.05
N THR A 176 4.34 -10.03 6.86
CA THR A 176 4.43 -10.99 5.74
C THR A 176 5.88 -11.26 5.38
N THR A 177 6.27 -12.53 5.42
CA THR A 177 7.65 -12.94 5.12
C THR A 177 8.07 -12.48 3.71
N GLY A 178 9.23 -11.81 3.63
CA GLY A 178 9.79 -11.30 2.38
C GLY A 178 9.24 -9.95 1.93
N SER A 179 8.37 -9.30 2.72
CA SER A 179 7.95 -7.92 2.47
C SER A 179 8.95 -6.93 3.08
N ALA A 180 9.14 -5.77 2.43
CA ALA A 180 10.02 -4.69 2.91
C ALA A 180 9.75 -4.33 4.39
N PRO A 181 8.51 -4.03 4.82
CA PRO A 181 8.29 -3.67 6.23
C PRO A 181 8.58 -4.81 7.21
N ALA A 182 8.48 -6.08 6.82
CA ALA A 182 8.83 -7.17 7.72
C ALA A 182 10.35 -7.32 7.89
N ILE A 183 11.11 -7.10 6.82
CA ILE A 183 12.58 -7.16 6.82
C ILE A 183 13.15 -5.96 7.56
N ASP A 184 12.76 -4.77 7.16
CA ASP A 184 13.36 -3.51 7.62
C ASP A 184 13.00 -3.18 9.07
N ARG A 185 11.74 -3.41 9.50
CA ARG A 185 11.31 -3.22 10.90
C ARG A 185 12.05 -4.15 11.83
N LYS A 186 12.28 -5.41 11.40
CA LYS A 186 13.11 -6.36 12.15
C LYS A 186 14.54 -5.87 12.27
N GLU A 187 15.19 -5.50 11.14
CA GLU A 187 16.57 -4.98 11.13
C GLU A 187 16.71 -3.75 12.02
N GLY A 188 15.78 -2.82 11.93
CA GLY A 188 15.76 -1.61 12.73
C GLY A 188 15.67 -1.90 14.24
N PHE A 189 14.74 -2.77 14.63
CA PHE A 189 14.56 -3.18 16.02
C PHE A 189 15.81 -3.88 16.57
N GLU A 190 16.33 -4.89 15.85
CA GLU A 190 17.54 -5.63 16.26
C GLU A 190 18.73 -4.69 16.40
N THR A 191 18.91 -3.74 15.46
CA THR A 191 19.99 -2.73 15.54
C THR A 191 19.86 -1.84 16.77
N ALA A 192 18.64 -1.45 17.16
CA ALA A 192 18.45 -0.56 18.31
C ALA A 192 18.70 -1.24 19.65
N ILE A 193 18.57 -2.56 19.72
CA ILE A 193 18.79 -3.31 20.97
C ILE A 193 20.16 -4.02 21.03
N GLU A 194 20.95 -4.05 19.95
CA GLU A 194 22.18 -4.87 19.84
C GLU A 194 23.21 -4.59 20.94
N ASP A 195 23.32 -3.35 21.38
CA ASP A 195 24.25 -2.93 22.44
C ASP A 195 23.71 -3.16 23.86
N ASN A 196 22.43 -3.52 24.01
CA ASN A 196 21.81 -3.78 25.31
C ASN A 196 21.68 -5.28 25.58
N SER A 197 22.70 -5.84 26.25
CA SER A 197 22.78 -7.27 26.59
C SER A 197 21.67 -7.79 27.53
N ASN A 198 20.85 -6.90 28.09
CA ASN A 198 19.72 -7.30 28.91
C ASN A 198 18.49 -7.71 28.07
N ILE A 199 18.43 -7.30 26.81
CA ILE A 199 17.29 -7.57 25.93
C ILE A 199 17.59 -8.78 25.05
N THR A 200 16.68 -9.75 25.02
CA THR A 200 16.79 -10.96 24.20
C THR A 200 15.49 -11.21 23.45
N VAL A 201 15.57 -11.33 22.12
CA VAL A 201 14.42 -11.83 21.32
C VAL A 201 14.41 -13.35 21.45
N VAL A 202 13.49 -13.88 22.25
CA VAL A 202 13.42 -15.30 22.60
C VAL A 202 12.59 -16.11 21.59
N ALA A 203 11.62 -15.48 20.91
CA ALA A 203 10.84 -16.09 19.85
C ALA A 203 10.44 -15.06 18.80
N SER A 204 10.34 -15.51 17.55
CA SER A 204 10.00 -14.65 16.42
C SER A 204 9.24 -15.48 15.36
N GLN A 205 8.03 -15.04 14.98
CA GLN A 205 7.21 -15.71 13.98
C GLN A 205 6.32 -14.75 13.22
N THR A 206 6.03 -15.06 11.94
CA THR A 206 5.13 -14.25 11.12
C THR A 206 3.66 -14.41 11.55
N GLY A 207 2.95 -13.30 11.67
CA GLY A 207 1.49 -13.18 11.78
C GLY A 207 0.88 -12.47 10.57
N ASN A 208 1.67 -12.32 9.47
CA ASN A 208 1.23 -11.83 8.15
C ASN A 208 0.48 -10.49 8.19
N PHE A 209 0.76 -9.64 9.17
CA PHE A 209 0.07 -8.36 9.42
C PHE A 209 -1.43 -8.50 9.76
N THR A 210 -1.92 -9.69 10.08
CA THR A 210 -3.34 -9.90 10.39
C THR A 210 -3.59 -10.08 11.90
N ARG A 211 -4.71 -9.53 12.39
CA ARG A 211 -5.11 -9.67 13.80
C ARG A 211 -5.28 -11.15 14.20
N THR A 212 -5.91 -11.94 13.31
CA THR A 212 -6.17 -13.36 13.58
C THR A 212 -4.90 -14.18 13.72
N GLU A 213 -3.93 -13.99 12.79
CA GLU A 213 -2.67 -14.74 12.86
C GLU A 213 -1.77 -14.22 13.98
N GLY A 214 -1.74 -12.89 14.22
CA GLY A 214 -1.07 -12.30 15.37
C GLY A 214 -1.52 -12.94 16.70
N LYS A 215 -2.84 -13.08 16.89
CA LYS A 215 -3.41 -13.78 18.03
C LYS A 215 -2.95 -15.23 18.13
N GLN A 216 -3.05 -16.00 17.03
CA GLN A 216 -2.65 -17.41 17.01
C GLN A 216 -1.17 -17.61 17.34
N VAL A 217 -0.30 -16.74 16.80
CA VAL A 217 1.13 -16.79 17.09
C VAL A 217 1.41 -16.45 18.54
N MET A 218 0.75 -15.41 19.08
CA MET A 218 0.91 -15.03 20.48
C MET A 218 0.41 -16.12 21.44
N GLU A 219 -0.71 -16.79 21.12
CA GLU A 219 -1.18 -17.98 21.88
C GLU A 219 -0.12 -19.09 21.89
N GLY A 220 0.61 -19.26 20.77
CA GLY A 220 1.73 -20.19 20.68
C GLY A 220 2.90 -19.79 21.57
N PHE A 221 3.29 -18.51 21.57
CA PHE A 221 4.37 -17.98 22.40
C PHE A 221 4.05 -18.12 23.89
N LEU A 222 2.83 -17.79 24.31
CA LEU A 222 2.38 -17.97 25.71
C LEU A 222 2.40 -19.44 26.20
N GLN A 223 2.43 -20.39 25.26
CA GLN A 223 2.54 -21.82 25.61
C GLN A 223 3.98 -22.32 25.62
N SER A 224 4.89 -21.72 24.81
CA SER A 224 6.26 -22.18 24.65
C SER A 224 7.29 -21.43 25.49
N GLU A 225 7.04 -20.15 25.77
CA GLU A 225 7.93 -19.26 26.51
C GLU A 225 7.34 -19.01 27.91
N GLU A 226 8.18 -19.18 28.96
CA GLU A 226 7.72 -19.07 30.36
C GLU A 226 7.66 -17.62 30.86
N ASP A 227 8.57 -16.78 30.39
CA ASP A 227 8.74 -15.40 30.85
C ASP A 227 8.80 -14.44 29.64
N ILE A 228 7.64 -13.91 29.22
CA ILE A 228 7.54 -12.90 28.18
C ILE A 228 7.35 -11.54 28.83
N ASP A 229 8.26 -10.60 28.61
CA ASP A 229 8.16 -9.23 29.13
C ASP A 229 7.60 -8.27 28.10
N VAL A 230 7.93 -8.48 26.79
CA VAL A 230 7.56 -7.57 25.71
C VAL A 230 7.10 -8.35 24.48
N VAL A 231 6.01 -7.88 23.87
CA VAL A 231 5.63 -8.21 22.49
C VAL A 231 6.04 -7.04 21.59
N TYR A 232 6.91 -7.29 20.62
CA TYR A 232 7.14 -6.40 19.49
C TYR A 232 6.32 -6.90 18.30
N ALA A 233 5.29 -6.17 17.93
CA ALA A 233 4.44 -6.49 16.78
C ALA A 233 4.71 -5.50 15.64
N HIS A 234 4.99 -6.02 14.44
CA HIS A 234 5.27 -5.19 13.28
C HIS A 234 4.10 -4.34 12.80
N ASN A 235 2.88 -4.57 13.34
CA ASN A 235 1.76 -3.66 13.15
C ASN A 235 0.73 -3.74 14.27
N ASP A 236 -0.16 -2.74 14.30
CA ASP A 236 -1.23 -2.64 15.32
C ASP A 236 -2.20 -3.82 15.27
N ASP A 237 -2.58 -4.32 14.10
CA ASP A 237 -3.52 -5.44 14.00
C ASP A 237 -2.99 -6.70 14.68
N MET A 238 -1.71 -7.03 14.51
CA MET A 238 -1.10 -8.15 15.24
C MET A 238 -0.97 -7.85 16.72
N GLY A 239 -0.66 -6.61 17.11
CA GLY A 239 -0.65 -6.16 18.50
C GLY A 239 -2.01 -6.31 19.17
N LEU A 240 -3.08 -5.90 18.51
CA LEU A 240 -4.47 -6.09 18.96
C LEU A 240 -4.84 -7.59 19.07
N GLY A 241 -4.32 -8.41 18.17
CA GLY A 241 -4.44 -9.86 18.28
C GLY A 241 -3.69 -10.43 19.49
N ALA A 242 -2.51 -9.89 19.79
CA ALA A 242 -1.74 -10.26 20.96
C ALA A 242 -2.46 -9.89 22.27
N ILE A 243 -3.10 -8.72 22.35
CA ILE A 243 -3.96 -8.33 23.48
C ILE A 243 -4.99 -9.41 23.77
N GLU A 244 -5.74 -9.84 22.75
CA GLU A 244 -6.77 -10.88 22.92
C GLU A 244 -6.19 -12.20 23.43
N ALA A 245 -4.99 -12.59 23.03
CA ALA A 245 -4.33 -13.81 23.47
C ALA A 245 -3.84 -13.71 24.92
N ILE A 246 -3.27 -12.55 25.30
CA ILE A 246 -2.79 -12.26 26.66
C ILE A 246 -3.94 -12.26 27.64
N GLU A 247 -5.05 -11.59 27.33
CA GLU A 247 -6.27 -11.59 28.14
C GLU A 247 -6.86 -13.01 28.32
N ALA A 248 -6.89 -13.80 27.23
CA ALA A 248 -7.38 -15.18 27.27
C ALA A 248 -6.52 -16.10 28.18
N ALA A 249 -5.23 -15.76 28.31
CA ALA A 249 -4.32 -16.43 29.26
C ALA A 249 -4.49 -15.95 30.72
N GLY A 250 -5.33 -14.93 30.96
CA GLY A 250 -5.59 -14.36 32.28
C GLY A 250 -4.53 -13.37 32.74
N LEU A 251 -3.74 -12.83 31.79
CA LEU A 251 -2.74 -11.77 32.00
C LEU A 251 -3.32 -10.42 31.59
N VAL A 252 -2.69 -9.33 32.03
CA VAL A 252 -3.13 -7.96 31.76
C VAL A 252 -2.20 -7.35 30.72
N PRO A 253 -2.70 -7.09 29.47
CA PRO A 253 -1.92 -6.42 28.42
C PRO A 253 -1.44 -5.04 28.91
N GLY A 254 -0.23 -4.67 28.56
CA GLY A 254 0.38 -3.40 28.97
C GLY A 254 0.85 -3.35 30.44
N GLU A 255 0.40 -4.26 31.30
CA GLU A 255 0.86 -4.38 32.70
C GLU A 255 1.80 -5.58 32.86
N ASP A 256 1.29 -6.80 32.68
CA ASP A 256 2.07 -8.04 32.82
C ASP A 256 3.01 -8.25 31.63
N ILE A 257 2.57 -7.89 30.41
CA ILE A 257 3.36 -7.95 29.18
C ILE A 257 3.23 -6.60 28.47
N LYS A 258 4.35 -5.93 28.21
CA LYS A 258 4.38 -4.71 27.42
C LYS A 258 4.19 -5.00 25.94
N ILE A 259 3.50 -4.12 25.22
CA ILE A 259 3.23 -4.28 23.80
C ILE A 259 3.70 -3.05 23.06
N VAL A 260 4.58 -3.24 22.08
CA VAL A 260 5.07 -2.19 21.18
C VAL A 260 4.65 -2.53 19.77
N THR A 261 4.02 -1.56 19.09
CA THR A 261 3.49 -1.78 17.74
C THR A 261 3.89 -0.66 16.78
N ILE A 262 3.59 -0.85 15.51
CA ILE A 262 3.74 0.14 14.46
C ILE A 262 2.40 0.28 13.73
N ASP A 263 2.07 1.41 13.21
CA ASP A 263 1.01 1.92 12.33
C ASP A 263 0.30 3.15 12.91
N ALA A 264 -0.13 3.11 14.17
CA ALA A 264 -0.96 4.11 14.83
C ALA A 264 -2.36 4.25 14.20
N VAL A 265 -2.99 3.12 13.82
CA VAL A 265 -4.41 3.13 13.43
C VAL A 265 -5.31 3.39 14.63
N LYS A 266 -6.54 3.83 14.38
CA LYS A 266 -7.46 4.27 15.43
C LYS A 266 -7.69 3.23 16.53
N ASP A 267 -7.83 1.94 16.18
CA ASP A 267 -8.00 0.86 17.15
C ASP A 267 -6.74 0.67 17.99
N GLY A 268 -5.53 0.74 17.36
CA GLY A 268 -4.26 0.68 18.07
C GLY A 268 -4.06 1.88 19.00
N MET A 269 -4.37 3.08 18.52
CA MET A 269 -4.31 4.31 19.33
C MET A 269 -5.30 4.31 20.49
N GLN A 270 -6.48 3.68 20.32
CA GLN A 270 -7.42 3.48 21.44
C GLN A 270 -6.83 2.52 22.48
N ALA A 271 -6.27 1.38 22.06
CA ALA A 271 -5.63 0.43 22.98
C ALA A 271 -4.41 1.06 23.71
N LEU A 272 -3.65 1.93 23.02
CA LEU A 272 -2.59 2.71 23.64
C LEU A 272 -3.14 3.71 24.67
N ALA A 273 -4.21 4.43 24.35
CA ALA A 273 -4.86 5.37 25.27
C ALA A 273 -5.42 4.67 26.52
N ASP A 274 -5.92 3.45 26.36
CA ASP A 274 -6.45 2.61 27.45
C ASP A 274 -5.32 1.93 28.26
N GLY A 275 -4.09 1.89 27.72
CA GLY A 275 -2.90 1.35 28.38
C GLY A 275 -2.65 -0.14 28.11
N GLU A 276 -3.38 -0.74 27.17
CA GLU A 276 -3.21 -2.12 26.73
C GLU A 276 -2.00 -2.27 25.80
N ILE A 277 -1.73 -1.24 24.97
CA ILE A 277 -0.46 -1.06 24.24
C ILE A 277 0.41 -0.06 25.01
N SER A 278 1.72 -0.21 24.96
CA SER A 278 2.69 0.58 25.72
C SER A 278 3.31 1.70 24.88
N TYR A 279 3.52 1.46 23.59
CA TYR A 279 4.11 2.42 22.65
C TYR A 279 3.75 2.08 21.21
N ILE A 280 3.48 3.10 20.41
CA ILE A 280 3.22 2.95 18.97
C ILE A 280 4.11 3.89 18.17
N VAL A 281 4.78 3.37 17.15
CA VAL A 281 5.41 4.15 16.10
C VAL A 281 4.42 4.30 14.95
N GLU A 282 4.25 5.52 14.43
CA GLU A 282 3.37 5.74 13.28
C GLU A 282 3.98 5.20 12.00
N CYS A 283 3.14 4.65 11.13
CA CYS A 283 3.34 4.48 9.70
C CYS A 283 2.11 5.11 9.02
N ASN A 284 2.28 6.24 8.36
CA ASN A 284 1.15 7.02 7.85
C ASN A 284 0.56 6.39 6.56
N PRO A 285 -0.72 5.94 6.55
CA PRO A 285 -1.34 5.34 5.37
C PRO A 285 -1.86 6.34 4.34
N LEU A 286 -1.90 7.66 4.63
CA LEU A 286 -2.57 8.66 3.82
C LEU A 286 -1.73 9.12 2.62
N LEU A 287 -1.21 8.18 1.83
CA LEU A 287 -0.31 8.43 0.71
C LEU A 287 -1.01 8.91 -0.58
N GLY A 288 -2.35 8.88 -0.62
CA GLY A 288 -3.11 9.16 -1.84
C GLY A 288 -2.86 10.54 -2.46
N PRO A 289 -2.93 11.65 -1.71
CA PRO A 289 -2.69 12.98 -2.24
C PRO A 289 -1.31 13.16 -2.86
N ASP A 290 -0.26 12.70 -2.15
CA ASP A 290 1.13 12.80 -2.63
C ASP A 290 1.37 11.90 -3.85
N LEU A 291 0.81 10.69 -3.85
CA LEU A 291 0.86 9.80 -5.02
C LEU A 291 0.18 10.45 -6.24
N ALA A 292 -0.95 11.11 -6.05
CA ALA A 292 -1.64 11.82 -7.14
C ALA A 292 -0.80 12.95 -7.72
N GLU A 293 -0.07 13.68 -6.89
CA GLU A 293 0.86 14.73 -7.32
C GLU A 293 2.06 14.14 -8.07
N ILE A 294 2.69 13.09 -7.54
CA ILE A 294 3.79 12.37 -8.21
C ILE A 294 3.35 11.89 -9.59
N ILE A 295 2.17 11.27 -9.71
CA ILE A 295 1.65 10.77 -10.99
C ILE A 295 1.46 11.91 -11.99
N LYS A 296 0.89 13.06 -11.58
CA LYS A 296 0.73 14.24 -12.46
C LYS A 296 2.06 14.74 -12.98
N ASN A 297 3.06 14.86 -12.11
CA ASN A 297 4.40 15.31 -12.48
C ASN A 297 5.08 14.33 -13.46
N VAL A 298 4.96 13.02 -13.18
CA VAL A 298 5.49 11.96 -14.07
C VAL A 298 4.88 12.03 -15.46
N VAL A 299 3.55 12.16 -15.58
CA VAL A 299 2.85 12.25 -16.88
C VAL A 299 3.17 13.56 -17.60
N ALA A 300 3.37 14.65 -16.86
CA ALA A 300 3.81 15.93 -17.42
C ALA A 300 5.28 15.91 -17.91
N GLY A 301 6.03 14.84 -17.61
CA GLY A 301 7.46 14.73 -17.91
C GLY A 301 8.34 15.61 -17.00
N GLU A 302 7.83 15.97 -15.84
CA GLU A 302 8.57 16.71 -14.82
C GLU A 302 9.47 15.77 -14.01
N GLU A 303 10.56 16.31 -13.48
CA GLU A 303 11.46 15.54 -12.62
C GLU A 303 10.80 15.29 -11.26
N VAL A 304 10.83 14.03 -10.81
CA VAL A 304 10.35 13.62 -9.48
C VAL A 304 11.48 13.01 -8.67
N GLU A 305 11.43 13.18 -7.35
CA GLU A 305 12.40 12.56 -6.45
C GLU A 305 12.30 11.03 -6.53
N LYS A 306 13.46 10.37 -6.54
CA LYS A 306 13.54 8.90 -6.63
C LYS A 306 12.93 8.22 -5.39
N ARG A 307 13.12 8.81 -4.20
CA ARG A 307 12.62 8.32 -2.93
C ARG A 307 12.06 9.49 -2.11
N ILE A 308 10.79 9.41 -1.79
CA ILE A 308 10.08 10.35 -0.93
C ILE A 308 9.75 9.61 0.37
N VAL A 309 10.34 10.06 1.47
CA VAL A 309 10.10 9.48 2.79
C VAL A 309 9.01 10.29 3.48
N VAL A 310 7.97 9.61 3.92
CA VAL A 310 6.88 10.20 4.73
C VAL A 310 7.38 10.36 6.16
N GLU A 311 7.08 11.50 6.77
CA GLU A 311 7.39 11.72 8.18
C GLU A 311 6.36 11.00 9.07
N ASP A 312 6.86 10.17 9.97
CA ASP A 312 6.07 9.42 10.93
C ASP A 312 6.34 9.92 12.36
N ALA A 313 5.28 9.98 13.17
CA ALA A 313 5.37 10.29 14.58
C ALA A 313 5.62 9.02 15.42
N ALA A 314 5.62 9.17 16.74
CA ALA A 314 5.54 8.07 17.68
C ALA A 314 4.72 8.53 18.89
N PHE A 315 4.06 7.59 19.58
CA PHE A 315 3.07 7.93 20.58
C PHE A 315 3.25 7.10 21.86
N THR A 316 3.29 7.83 22.96
CA THR A 316 3.07 7.31 24.31
C THR A 316 1.57 7.34 24.64
N GLN A 317 1.16 6.68 25.73
CA GLN A 317 -0.22 6.70 26.21
C GLN A 317 -0.76 8.14 26.41
N GLU A 318 0.07 9.03 26.94
CA GLU A 318 -0.30 10.44 27.20
C GLU A 318 -0.53 11.23 25.90
N GLU A 319 0.24 10.93 24.85
CA GLU A 319 0.10 11.55 23.54
C GLU A 319 -1.11 10.98 22.79
N ALA A 320 -1.34 9.67 22.86
CA ALA A 320 -2.51 9.04 22.26
C ALA A 320 -3.82 9.65 22.78
N LYS A 321 -3.95 9.86 24.10
CA LYS A 321 -5.12 10.50 24.71
C LYS A 321 -5.40 11.90 24.16
N LYS A 322 -4.37 12.62 23.68
CA LYS A 322 -4.53 13.97 23.14
C LYS A 322 -4.99 13.99 21.69
N VAL A 323 -4.50 13.03 20.88
CA VAL A 323 -4.68 13.04 19.42
C VAL A 323 -5.75 12.06 18.92
N LEU A 324 -6.19 11.12 19.75
CA LEU A 324 -7.12 10.04 19.37
C LEU A 324 -8.43 10.55 18.75
N ALA A 325 -8.96 11.68 19.25
CA ALA A 325 -10.22 12.24 18.75
C ALA A 325 -10.12 12.75 17.31
N ASP A 326 -8.94 13.17 16.90
CA ASP A 326 -8.65 13.75 15.58
C ASP A 326 -8.02 12.72 14.63
N ARG A 327 -7.88 11.46 15.06
CA ARG A 327 -7.26 10.40 14.23
C ARG A 327 -8.17 10.03 13.07
N GLU A 328 -7.67 10.16 11.84
CA GLU A 328 -8.45 9.96 10.61
C GLU A 328 -8.54 8.48 10.18
N TYR A 329 -7.65 7.62 10.66
CA TYR A 329 -7.53 6.20 10.27
C TYR A 329 -7.27 5.28 11.46
#